data_c4b5ac8aa1cd7f022addc2e875805c66
#
_entry.id   c4b5ac8aa1cd7f022addc2e875805c66
#
_cell.length_a   1.000
_cell.length_b   1.000
_cell.length_c   1.000
_cell.angle_alpha   90.00
_cell.angle_beta   90.00
_cell.angle_gamma   90.00
#
_symmetry.space_group_name_H-M   'P 1'
#
loop_
_entity.id
_entity.type
_entity.pdbx_description
1 polymer ?
#
loop_
_entity_poly.entity_id
_entity_poly.type
_entity_poly.pdbx_seq_one_letter_code
_entity_poly.pdbx_strand_id
1 'polypeptide(L)'
;MRQYVLLACLSPVACLMAATGQKGGKAKQKINDRQLPNVVFIYADDLGYGDLECYGAKNVQTPNVNRLAAEGIRFNNAHATAATSTPSRYSMLTGEYAWRRPGTDIAAGNA
;
A
#
# COMPACT_ATOMS: atom_id res chain seq x y z
N MET A 1 -15.80 2.66 7.49
CA MET A 1 -14.46 3.28 7.62
C MET A 1 -13.61 2.86 6.43
N ARG A 2 -12.98 3.81 5.78
CA ARG A 2 -12.08 3.53 4.66
C ARG A 2 -10.66 3.68 5.17
N GLN A 3 -9.89 2.61 5.21
CA GLN A 3 -8.48 2.65 5.54
C GLN A 3 -7.68 2.91 4.26
N TYR A 4 -6.72 3.79 4.30
CA TYR A 4 -5.90 4.17 3.15
C TYR A 4 -4.46 3.76 3.35
N VAL A 5 -3.89 3.21 2.29
CA VAL A 5 -2.49 2.81 2.23
C VAL A 5 -1.74 3.84 1.39
N LEU A 6 -0.77 4.51 1.99
CA LEU A 6 0.15 5.39 1.28
C LEU A 6 1.45 4.60 1.04
N LEU A 7 1.72 4.24 -0.21
CA LEU A 7 2.97 3.59 -0.60
C LEU A 7 3.90 4.65 -1.19
N ALA A 8 4.95 5.03 -0.48
CA ALA A 8 5.99 5.90 -0.99
C ALA A 8 7.15 5.05 -1.51
N CYS A 9 7.34 5.03 -2.82
CA CYS A 9 8.47 4.38 -3.47
C CYS A 9 9.44 5.46 -3.98
N LEU A 10 10.59 5.59 -3.31
CA LEU A 10 11.67 6.49 -3.70
C LEU A 10 12.66 5.75 -4.61
N SER A 11 12.51 5.86 -5.92
CA SER A 11 13.61 5.59 -6.85
C SER A 11 13.40 6.29 -8.20
N PRO A 12 14.39 7.00 -8.75
CA PRO A 12 14.33 7.52 -10.11
C PRO A 12 14.68 6.39 -11.08
N VAL A 13 13.69 5.83 -11.81
CA VAL A 13 13.97 4.96 -12.94
C VAL A 13 13.33 5.55 -14.19
N ALA A 14 14.20 6.05 -15.05
CA ALA A 14 13.84 6.41 -16.43
C ALA A 14 13.45 5.13 -17.18
N CYS A 15 12.22 5.04 -17.67
CA CYS A 15 11.73 3.94 -18.50
C CYS A 15 11.99 4.29 -19.96
N LEU A 16 12.97 3.61 -20.59
CA LEU A 16 13.19 3.63 -22.04
C LEU A 16 12.57 2.38 -22.64
N MET A 17 11.48 2.55 -23.37
CA MET A 17 10.81 1.46 -24.11
C MET A 17 11.51 1.22 -25.45
N ALA A 18 12.10 0.05 -25.63
CA ALA A 18 12.45 -0.49 -26.94
C ALA A 18 11.77 -1.86 -27.10
N ALA A 19 10.82 -1.93 -28.02
CA ALA A 19 10.15 -3.17 -28.39
C ALA A 19 10.96 -3.88 -29.48
N THR A 20 11.49 -5.08 -29.17
CA THR A 20 11.89 -6.07 -30.17
C THR A 20 11.45 -7.45 -29.73
N GLY A 21 10.62 -8.08 -30.59
CA GLY A 21 10.10 -9.43 -30.33
C GLY A 21 11.21 -10.48 -30.40
N GLN A 22 11.24 -11.39 -29.44
CA GLN A 22 12.05 -12.60 -29.49
C GLN A 22 11.38 -13.79 -28.80
N LYS A 23 11.50 -14.93 -29.45
CA LYS A 23 10.92 -16.25 -29.17
C LYS A 23 11.37 -16.82 -27.82
N GLY A 24 10.47 -17.62 -27.22
CA GLY A 24 10.59 -18.21 -25.90
C GLY A 24 11.85 -19.03 -25.65
N GLY A 25 12.57 -18.61 -24.64
CA GLY A 25 13.51 -19.42 -23.88
C GLY A 25 13.30 -19.02 -22.42
N LYS A 26 13.05 -19.99 -21.53
CA LYS A 26 13.04 -19.76 -20.08
C LYS A 26 14.45 -19.35 -19.64
N ALA A 27 14.80 -18.11 -19.83
CA ALA A 27 16.00 -17.55 -19.21
C ALA A 27 15.78 -17.52 -17.71
N LYS A 28 16.53 -18.31 -16.95
CA LYS A 28 16.73 -18.10 -15.51
C LYS A 28 17.25 -16.68 -15.37
N GLN A 29 16.40 -15.79 -14.94
CA GLN A 29 16.76 -14.41 -14.66
C GLN A 29 17.81 -14.44 -13.54
N LYS A 30 19.07 -14.22 -13.88
CA LYS A 30 20.12 -13.94 -12.93
C LYS A 30 19.62 -12.73 -12.15
N ILE A 31 19.27 -12.93 -10.88
CA ILE A 31 19.04 -11.84 -9.93
C ILE A 31 20.39 -11.15 -9.83
N ASN A 32 20.56 -10.13 -10.65
CA ASN A 32 21.71 -9.24 -10.55
C ASN A 32 21.64 -8.67 -9.13
N ASP A 33 22.76 -8.57 -8.47
CA ASP A 33 22.93 -8.07 -7.09
C ASP A 33 22.57 -6.55 -7.02
N ARG A 34 21.39 -6.21 -7.49
CA ARG A 34 20.80 -4.89 -7.35
C ARG A 34 20.38 -4.80 -5.90
N GLN A 35 20.98 -3.90 -5.18
CA GLN A 35 20.50 -3.51 -3.87
C GLN A 35 19.00 -3.20 -3.98
N LEU A 36 18.20 -4.08 -3.39
CA LEU A 36 16.75 -3.85 -3.34
C LEU A 36 16.50 -2.61 -2.48
N PRO A 37 15.56 -1.75 -2.87
CA PRO A 37 15.24 -0.58 -2.08
C PRO A 37 14.67 -1.00 -0.72
N ASN A 38 14.95 -0.19 0.29
CA ASN A 38 14.24 -0.31 1.57
C ASN A 38 12.79 0.15 1.38
N VAL A 39 11.85 -0.62 1.90
CA VAL A 39 10.43 -0.30 1.85
C VAL A 39 9.93 -0.09 3.27
N VAL A 40 9.37 1.10 3.54
CA VAL A 40 8.67 1.40 4.80
C VAL A 40 7.17 1.40 4.50
N PHE A 41 6.45 0.54 5.18
CA PHE A 41 5.00 0.44 5.07
C PHE A 41 4.35 1.01 6.33
N ILE A 42 3.53 2.06 6.17
CA ILE A 42 2.81 2.69 7.26
C ILE A 42 1.32 2.40 7.07
N TYR A 43 0.73 1.72 8.03
CA TYR A 43 -0.68 1.34 8.02
C TYR A 43 -1.37 1.95 9.23
N ALA A 44 -2.22 2.95 8.98
CA ALA A 44 -2.93 3.65 10.04
C ALA A 44 -4.27 2.97 10.33
N ASP A 45 -4.60 2.83 11.62
CA ASP A 45 -5.88 2.35 12.10
C ASP A 45 -6.84 3.54 12.32
N ASP A 46 -8.11 3.32 12.04
CA ASP A 46 -9.20 4.30 12.22
C ASP A 46 -9.01 5.67 11.52
N LEU A 47 -8.12 5.75 10.54
CA LEU A 47 -7.90 6.97 9.77
C LEU A 47 -8.95 7.10 8.65
N GLY A 48 -9.73 8.17 8.68
CA GLY A 48 -10.72 8.49 7.65
C GLY A 48 -10.11 9.19 6.44
N TYR A 49 -10.82 9.17 5.32
CA TYR A 49 -10.37 9.83 4.08
C TYR A 49 -10.16 11.35 4.26
N GLY A 50 -11.02 11.99 5.05
CA GLY A 50 -10.95 13.42 5.29
C GLY A 50 -10.06 13.86 6.45
N ASP A 51 -9.30 12.95 7.05
CA ASP A 51 -8.50 13.23 8.26
C ASP A 51 -7.10 13.76 7.93
N LEU A 52 -6.69 13.69 6.67
CA LEU A 52 -5.41 14.21 6.20
C LEU A 52 -5.60 15.47 5.34
N GLU A 53 -4.72 16.47 5.50
CA GLU A 53 -4.78 17.70 4.70
C GLU A 53 -4.72 17.45 3.20
N CYS A 54 -3.84 16.54 2.74
CA CYS A 54 -3.72 16.19 1.33
C CYS A 54 -5.02 15.59 0.75
N TYR A 55 -5.97 15.19 1.60
CA TYR A 55 -7.31 14.73 1.24
C TYR A 55 -8.43 15.69 1.66
N GLY A 56 -8.08 16.88 2.14
CA GLY A 56 -9.04 17.96 2.40
C GLY A 56 -9.38 18.22 3.86
N ALA A 57 -8.65 17.65 4.82
CA ALA A 57 -8.79 18.03 6.23
C ALA A 57 -8.49 19.53 6.42
N LYS A 58 -9.37 20.21 7.17
CA LYS A 58 -9.21 21.66 7.43
C LYS A 58 -8.73 21.96 8.85
N ASN A 59 -9.00 21.07 9.79
CA ASN A 59 -8.78 21.28 11.22
C ASN A 59 -7.55 20.55 11.77
N VAL A 60 -6.87 19.78 10.92
CA VAL A 60 -5.68 18.99 11.29
C VAL A 60 -4.57 19.32 10.29
N GLN A 61 -3.38 19.61 10.81
CA GLN A 61 -2.20 19.85 9.99
C GLN A 61 -1.36 18.59 9.88
N THR A 62 -1.08 18.14 8.65
CA THR A 62 -0.30 16.93 8.38
C THR A 62 0.86 17.19 7.41
N PRO A 63 1.81 18.10 7.74
CA PRO A 63 2.80 18.59 6.80
C PRO A 63 3.72 17.50 6.25
N ASN A 64 4.08 16.51 7.05
CA ASN A 64 4.93 15.40 6.60
C ASN A 64 4.21 14.48 5.62
N VAL A 65 2.91 14.22 5.85
CA VAL A 65 2.08 13.43 4.93
C VAL A 65 1.83 14.19 3.64
N ASN A 66 1.61 15.51 3.75
CA ASN A 66 1.46 16.38 2.58
C ASN A 66 2.71 16.36 1.69
N ARG A 67 3.90 16.38 2.32
CA ARG A 67 5.16 16.25 1.59
C ARG A 67 5.27 14.91 0.87
N LEU A 68 4.97 13.80 1.54
CA LEU A 68 4.93 12.47 0.91
C LEU A 68 3.94 12.41 -0.25
N ALA A 69 2.76 13.02 -0.10
CA ALA A 69 1.76 13.07 -1.15
C ALA A 69 2.19 13.93 -2.35
N ALA A 70 2.97 14.97 -2.13
CA ALA A 70 3.49 15.85 -3.18
C ALA A 70 4.68 15.23 -3.94
N GLU A 71 5.53 14.49 -3.24
CA GLU A 71 6.72 13.84 -3.80
C GLU A 71 6.45 12.46 -4.40
N GLY A 72 5.32 11.84 -4.06
CA GLY A 72 4.95 10.48 -4.44
C GLY A 72 3.65 10.39 -5.23
N ILE A 73 3.01 9.23 -5.13
CA ILE A 73 1.71 8.97 -5.77
C ILE A 73 0.61 9.02 -4.71
N ARG A 74 -0.39 9.85 -4.93
CA ARG A 74 -1.58 9.93 -4.11
C ARG A 74 -2.75 9.20 -4.78
N PHE A 75 -3.32 8.22 -4.10
CA PHE A 75 -4.47 7.47 -4.59
C PHE A 75 -5.77 8.08 -4.05
N ASN A 76 -6.66 8.50 -4.95
CA ASN A 76 -7.96 9.09 -4.59
C ASN A 76 -9.06 8.04 -4.42
N ASN A 77 -8.84 6.82 -4.88
CA ASN A 77 -9.81 5.72 -4.85
C ASN A 77 -9.15 4.39 -4.47
N ALA A 78 -8.34 4.39 -3.42
CA ALA A 78 -7.79 3.17 -2.84
C ALA A 78 -8.70 2.68 -1.71
N HIS A 79 -8.86 1.37 -1.58
CA HIS A 79 -9.69 0.73 -0.58
C HIS A 79 -8.89 -0.33 0.16
N ALA A 80 -9.05 -0.38 1.47
CA ALA A 80 -8.62 -1.53 2.25
C ALA A 80 -9.45 -2.76 1.91
N THR A 81 -8.90 -3.95 2.13
CA THR A 81 -9.56 -5.23 1.82
C THR A 81 -10.75 -5.52 2.72
N ALA A 82 -10.83 -4.88 3.88
CA ALA A 82 -11.93 -4.94 4.82
C ALA A 82 -12.09 -3.61 5.57
N ALA A 83 -13.28 -3.36 6.10
CA ALA A 83 -13.60 -2.12 6.83
C ALA A 83 -13.05 -2.10 8.27
N THR A 84 -12.63 -3.25 8.79
CA THR A 84 -12.19 -3.41 10.18
C THR A 84 -10.75 -3.91 10.26
N SER A 85 -10.12 -3.66 11.40
CA SER A 85 -8.68 -3.83 11.62
C SER A 85 -8.21 -5.27 11.39
N THR A 86 -8.78 -6.27 12.09
CA THR A 86 -8.30 -7.66 12.05
C THR A 86 -8.29 -8.25 10.63
N PRO A 87 -9.39 -8.27 9.87
CA PRO A 87 -9.39 -8.87 8.54
C PRO A 87 -8.55 -8.06 7.54
N SER A 88 -8.45 -6.75 7.72
CA SER A 88 -7.63 -5.90 6.86
C SER A 88 -6.13 -6.15 7.07
N ARG A 89 -5.69 -6.23 8.32
CA ARG A 89 -4.28 -6.58 8.65
C ARG A 89 -3.94 -8.00 8.25
N TYR A 90 -4.87 -8.96 8.42
CA TYR A 90 -4.68 -10.31 7.94
C TYR A 90 -4.35 -10.32 6.44
N SER A 91 -5.20 -9.67 5.65
CA SER A 91 -5.00 -9.61 4.19
C SER A 91 -3.68 -8.94 3.80
N MET A 92 -3.30 -7.87 4.49
CA MET A 92 -2.03 -7.19 4.26
C MET A 92 -0.82 -8.08 4.55
N LEU A 93 -0.85 -8.83 5.67
CA LEU A 93 0.29 -9.63 6.12
C LEU A 93 0.43 -10.94 5.35
N THR A 94 -0.68 -11.50 4.87
CA THR A 94 -0.70 -12.83 4.24
C THR A 94 -0.84 -12.80 2.73
N GLY A 95 -1.30 -11.68 2.16
CA GLY A 95 -1.67 -11.58 0.75
C GLY A 95 -2.97 -12.31 0.40
N GLU A 96 -3.71 -12.81 1.38
CA GLU A 96 -5.00 -13.49 1.21
C GLU A 96 -6.15 -12.63 1.73
N TYR A 97 -7.30 -12.71 1.09
CA TYR A 97 -8.52 -12.09 1.62
C TYR A 97 -8.99 -12.82 2.89
N ALA A 98 -9.27 -12.08 3.95
CA ALA A 98 -9.70 -12.61 5.23
C ALA A 98 -10.96 -13.48 5.13
N TRP A 99 -11.94 -13.12 4.31
CA TRP A 99 -13.18 -13.88 4.11
C TRP A 99 -12.96 -15.29 3.54
N ARG A 100 -11.76 -15.63 3.04
CA ARG A 100 -11.41 -16.98 2.59
C ARG A 100 -10.99 -17.92 3.72
N ARG A 101 -10.76 -17.39 4.92
CA ARG A 101 -10.29 -18.16 6.08
C ARG A 101 -11.22 -17.96 7.27
N PRO A 102 -11.83 -19.02 7.80
CA PRO A 102 -12.58 -18.95 9.05
C PRO A 102 -11.71 -18.44 10.21
N GLY A 103 -12.30 -17.68 11.12
CA GLY A 103 -11.60 -17.15 12.30
C GLY A 103 -10.74 -15.91 12.06
N THR A 104 -10.83 -15.30 10.89
CA THR A 104 -10.14 -14.02 10.57
C THR A 104 -11.05 -12.82 10.72
N ASP A 105 -12.23 -13.00 11.31
CA ASP A 105 -13.16 -11.94 11.64
C ASP A 105 -12.68 -11.11 12.83
N ILE A 106 -13.46 -10.09 13.19
CA ILE A 106 -13.22 -9.31 14.40
C ILE A 106 -13.26 -10.26 15.59
N ALA A 107 -12.17 -10.36 16.35
CA ALA A 107 -12.18 -11.12 17.57
C ALA A 107 -13.30 -10.58 18.48
N ALA A 108 -14.22 -11.44 18.91
CA ALA A 108 -15.18 -11.06 19.92
C ALA A 108 -14.40 -10.63 21.18
N GLY A 109 -14.53 -9.36 21.54
CA GLY A 109 -13.92 -8.86 22.76
C GLY A 109 -14.56 -9.58 23.95
N ASN A 110 -13.89 -10.57 24.46
CA ASN A 110 -14.15 -11.09 25.79
C ASN A 110 -13.49 -10.14 26.77
N ALA A 111 -14.20 -9.07 27.11
CA ALA A 111 -13.86 -8.23 28.24
C ALA A 111 -14.31 -8.92 29.54
#